data_06fd0277266eb76ab327850397f7b957
#
_entry.id   06fd0277266eb76ab327850397f7b957
#
_cell.length_a   1.000
_cell.length_b   1.000
_cell.length_c   1.000
_cell.angle_alpha   90.00
_cell.angle_beta   90.00
_cell.angle_gamma   90.00
#
_symmetry.space_group_name_H-M   'P 1'
#
loop_
_entity.id
_entity.type
_entity.pdbx_description
1 polymer ?
#
loop_
_entity_poly.entity_id
_entity_poly.type
_entity_poly.pdbx_seq_one_letter_code
_entity_poly.pdbx_strand_id
1 'polypeptide(L)'
;MLTQIGPRLPEWLRKPWRDAQSDHAIKRLMRDRDLHTVCESARCPNRNECFSRGTATFMIGGNTCTRHCAFCSVPAGRPESYDAIAGEPEQVADAAAAMDLQYVVVTAVARDDLADGGAQHFARTIRALRERLPHARVEVLTPDFGGSDEQLGVVVDAGPDVFNHNVETVRRLSPVVRSRSDHDRSLGVLRQAAARRPGMLVKSGLMVGLGERAGEVHELLTELRD
;
A
#
# COMPACT_ATOMS: atom_id res chain seq x y z
N MET A 1 33.61 16.05 17.70
CA MET A 1 32.37 16.61 17.13
C MET A 1 31.21 15.96 17.87
N LEU A 2 30.51 16.70 18.74
CA LEU A 2 29.34 16.20 19.43
C LEU A 2 28.18 16.21 18.44
N THR A 3 27.67 15.04 18.06
CA THR A 3 26.45 14.86 17.28
C THR A 3 25.31 15.55 18.05
N GLN A 4 24.74 16.60 17.48
CA GLN A 4 23.52 17.20 18.01
C GLN A 4 22.43 16.13 18.00
N ILE A 5 22.14 15.57 19.17
CA ILE A 5 20.97 14.72 19.37
C ILE A 5 19.78 15.66 19.24
N GLY A 6 19.00 15.54 18.16
CA GLY A 6 17.76 16.31 17.98
C GLY A 6 16.81 16.16 19.16
N PRO A 7 15.81 17.03 19.32
CA PRO A 7 14.90 16.97 20.44
C PRO A 7 14.27 15.57 20.53
N ARG A 8 14.26 14.98 21.73
CA ARG A 8 13.64 13.67 21.96
C ARG A 8 12.15 13.75 21.61
N LEU A 9 11.64 12.74 20.93
CA LEU A 9 10.22 12.63 20.64
C LEU A 9 9.39 12.79 21.94
N PRO A 10 8.27 13.52 21.90
CA PRO A 10 7.33 13.61 23.01
C PRO A 10 6.95 12.23 23.52
N GLU A 11 6.65 12.10 24.80
CA GLU A 11 6.38 10.81 25.44
C GLU A 11 5.22 10.06 24.78
N TRP A 12 4.18 10.77 24.35
CA TRP A 12 3.03 10.21 23.66
C TRP A 12 3.33 9.68 22.23
N LEU A 13 4.47 10.04 21.64
CA LEU A 13 4.97 9.48 20.38
C LEU A 13 5.96 8.32 20.58
N ARG A 14 6.37 8.07 21.82
CA ARG A 14 7.29 6.97 22.11
C ARG A 14 6.51 5.67 22.20
N LYS A 15 6.80 4.74 21.29
CA LYS A 15 6.21 3.41 21.34
C LYS A 15 7.17 2.45 22.06
N PRO A 16 6.65 1.60 22.98
CA PRO A 16 7.47 0.56 23.59
C PRO A 16 7.92 -0.42 22.51
N TRP A 17 9.18 -0.77 22.53
CA TRP A 17 9.71 -1.82 21.67
C TRP A 17 9.17 -3.17 22.15
N ARG A 18 8.28 -3.77 21.37
CA ARG A 18 7.71 -5.09 21.67
C ARG A 18 8.41 -6.14 20.83
N ASP A 19 9.00 -7.12 21.49
CA ASP A 19 9.60 -8.34 20.93
C ASP A 19 10.52 -8.17 19.70
N ALA A 20 11.83 -7.99 19.97
CA ALA A 20 12.85 -7.92 18.93
C ALA A 20 13.06 -9.26 18.18
N GLN A 21 12.70 -10.41 18.79
CA GLN A 21 12.93 -11.72 18.19
C GLN A 21 11.94 -11.99 17.05
N SER A 22 10.68 -11.58 17.18
CA SER A 22 9.68 -11.70 16.13
C SER A 22 10.01 -10.82 14.93
N ASP A 23 10.50 -9.60 15.14
CA ASP A 23 10.94 -8.69 14.05
C ASP A 23 12.11 -9.31 13.24
N HIS A 24 13.07 -9.95 13.90
CA HIS A 24 14.18 -10.63 13.22
C HIS A 24 13.74 -11.86 12.43
N ALA A 25 12.81 -12.65 12.96
CA ALA A 25 12.28 -13.82 12.27
C ALA A 25 11.51 -13.43 11.01
N ILE A 26 10.66 -12.40 11.10
CA ILE A 26 9.90 -11.86 9.97
C ILE A 26 10.82 -11.31 8.88
N LYS A 27 11.84 -10.53 9.24
CA LYS A 27 12.82 -10.02 8.29
C LYS A 27 13.59 -11.12 7.57
N ARG A 28 13.90 -12.22 8.27
CA ARG A 28 14.53 -13.39 7.64
C ARG A 28 13.56 -14.03 6.66
N LEU A 29 12.31 -14.28 7.09
CA LEU A 29 11.26 -14.86 6.25
C LEU A 29 11.06 -14.07 4.95
N MET A 30 11.03 -12.72 5.02
CA MET A 30 10.91 -11.84 3.86
C MET A 30 12.12 -11.99 2.92
N ARG A 31 13.33 -11.94 3.46
CA ARG A 31 14.57 -12.05 2.66
C ARG A 31 14.73 -13.43 2.01
N ASP A 32 14.41 -14.49 2.73
CA ASP A 32 14.53 -15.86 2.22
C ASP A 32 13.55 -16.15 1.06
N ARG A 33 12.52 -15.32 0.91
CA ARG A 33 11.50 -15.41 -0.15
C ARG A 33 11.55 -14.26 -1.15
N ASP A 34 12.55 -13.39 -1.07
CA ASP A 34 12.66 -12.18 -1.90
C ASP A 34 11.40 -11.30 -1.89
N LEU A 35 10.73 -11.24 -0.72
CA LEU A 35 9.52 -10.46 -0.52
C LEU A 35 9.81 -9.09 0.08
N HIS A 36 9.02 -8.10 -0.31
CA HIS A 36 9.15 -6.73 0.14
C HIS A 36 7.96 -6.32 1.02
N THR A 37 8.24 -5.58 2.09
CA THR A 37 7.20 -4.94 2.90
C THR A 37 7.39 -3.43 2.90
N VAL A 38 6.29 -2.69 2.76
CA VAL A 38 6.30 -1.23 2.98
C VAL A 38 6.77 -0.91 4.39
N CYS A 39 6.49 -1.79 5.36
CA CYS A 39 6.90 -1.64 6.74
C CYS A 39 8.42 -1.52 6.91
N GLU A 40 9.21 -2.18 6.06
CA GLU A 40 10.68 -2.06 6.02
C GLU A 40 11.13 -0.91 5.13
N SER A 41 10.64 -0.84 3.91
CA SER A 41 11.04 0.18 2.92
C SER A 41 10.77 1.60 3.40
N ALA A 42 9.63 1.84 4.06
CA ALA A 42 9.28 3.13 4.64
C ALA A 42 9.85 3.35 6.06
N ARG A 43 10.65 2.41 6.60
CA ARG A 43 11.17 2.48 7.98
C ARG A 43 10.06 2.81 8.99
N CYS A 44 8.90 2.15 8.84
CA CYS A 44 7.69 2.47 9.58
C CYS A 44 7.89 2.31 11.09
N PRO A 45 7.63 3.35 11.91
CA PRO A 45 7.78 3.28 13.36
C PRO A 45 6.75 2.36 14.02
N ASN A 46 5.67 2.02 13.31
CA ASN A 46 4.58 1.19 13.81
C ASN A 46 4.78 -0.31 13.51
N ARG A 47 5.82 -0.67 12.73
CA ARG A 47 6.04 -2.04 12.25
C ARG A 47 5.92 -3.08 13.35
N ASN A 48 6.61 -2.87 14.45
CA ASN A 48 6.66 -3.80 15.57
C ASN A 48 5.28 -4.02 16.22
N GLU A 49 4.51 -2.95 16.36
CA GLU A 49 3.14 -3.01 16.87
C GLU A 49 2.20 -3.72 15.90
N CYS A 50 2.29 -3.41 14.60
CA CYS A 50 1.47 -4.04 13.57
C CYS A 50 1.73 -5.55 13.48
N PHE A 51 3.00 -5.95 13.43
CA PHE A 51 3.37 -7.36 13.38
C PHE A 51 2.91 -8.14 14.61
N SER A 52 3.05 -7.56 15.82
CA SER A 52 2.55 -8.19 17.04
C SER A 52 1.03 -8.31 17.13
N ARG A 53 0.30 -7.58 16.29
CA ARG A 53 -1.17 -7.65 16.15
C ARG A 53 -1.62 -8.48 14.95
N GLY A 54 -0.72 -9.22 14.31
CA GLY A 54 -1.04 -10.02 13.13
C GLY A 54 -1.40 -9.18 11.89
N THR A 55 -0.78 -8.00 11.72
CA THR A 55 -0.99 -7.12 10.57
C THR A 55 0.32 -6.85 9.86
N ALA A 56 0.38 -7.04 8.54
CA ALA A 56 1.51 -6.67 7.70
C ALA A 56 1.07 -6.04 6.39
N THR A 57 1.96 -5.21 5.79
CA THR A 57 1.75 -4.61 4.47
C THR A 57 2.82 -5.13 3.52
N PHE A 58 2.41 -6.00 2.61
CA PHE A 58 3.27 -6.50 1.53
C PHE A 58 3.27 -5.53 0.36
N MET A 59 4.41 -5.39 -0.30
CA MET A 59 4.57 -4.63 -1.53
C MET A 59 4.85 -5.62 -2.65
N ILE A 60 3.95 -5.70 -3.62
CA ILE A 60 4.01 -6.59 -4.77
C ILE A 60 4.38 -5.84 -6.06
N GLY A 61 4.65 -6.59 -7.12
CA GLY A 61 5.04 -6.02 -8.41
C GLY A 61 6.53 -5.74 -8.53
N GLY A 62 7.34 -6.31 -7.62
CA GLY A 62 8.78 -6.07 -7.50
C GLY A 62 9.13 -4.87 -6.61
N ASN A 63 10.35 -4.38 -6.74
CA ASN A 63 10.92 -3.34 -5.86
C ASN A 63 11.19 -2.00 -6.56
N THR A 64 10.87 -1.87 -7.83
CA THR A 64 11.11 -0.66 -8.65
C THR A 64 9.81 -0.13 -9.23
N CYS A 65 9.53 1.16 -9.04
CA CYS A 65 8.30 1.81 -9.46
C CYS A 65 8.49 2.54 -10.80
N THR A 66 7.50 2.51 -11.68
CA THR A 66 7.50 3.32 -12.91
C THR A 66 7.22 4.80 -12.66
N ARG A 67 6.77 5.15 -11.45
CA ARG A 67 6.44 6.53 -11.05
C ARG A 67 7.43 7.04 -10.01
N HIS A 68 7.58 8.37 -9.96
CA HIS A 68 8.47 9.07 -9.03
C HIS A 68 7.67 10.08 -8.21
N CYS A 69 7.03 9.60 -7.15
CA CYS A 69 6.32 10.47 -6.20
C CYS A 69 7.33 11.11 -5.23
N ALA A 70 7.21 12.41 -4.98
CA ALA A 70 8.20 13.17 -4.21
C ALA A 70 8.37 12.71 -2.74
N PHE A 71 7.36 12.05 -2.19
CA PHE A 71 7.36 11.55 -0.81
C PHE A 71 7.78 10.09 -0.68
N CYS A 72 7.88 9.36 -1.79
CA CYS A 72 8.05 7.90 -1.77
C CYS A 72 9.53 7.52 -1.74
N SER A 73 9.87 6.56 -0.87
CA SER A 73 11.23 6.02 -0.75
C SER A 73 11.51 4.83 -1.68
N VAL A 74 10.50 4.36 -2.41
CA VAL A 74 10.66 3.25 -3.36
C VAL A 74 11.46 3.74 -4.57
N PRO A 75 12.49 2.99 -5.02
CA PRO A 75 13.26 3.36 -6.20
C PRO A 75 12.38 3.50 -7.44
N ALA A 76 12.58 4.58 -8.20
CA ALA A 76 11.93 4.78 -9.47
C ALA A 76 12.85 4.34 -10.61
N GLY A 77 12.29 3.70 -11.65
CA GLY A 77 13.07 3.22 -12.76
C GLY A 77 12.34 2.22 -13.64
N ARG A 78 13.11 1.35 -14.28
CA ARG A 78 12.58 0.23 -15.06
C ARG A 78 12.40 -0.97 -14.13
N PRO A 79 11.16 -1.42 -13.91
CA PRO A 79 10.89 -2.59 -13.09
C PRO A 79 11.43 -3.89 -13.69
N GLU A 80 11.51 -4.92 -12.88
CA GLU A 80 11.79 -6.28 -13.31
C GLU A 80 10.70 -6.80 -14.26
N SER A 81 11.06 -7.81 -15.07
CA SER A 81 10.08 -8.44 -15.96
C SER A 81 8.96 -9.10 -15.15
N TYR A 82 7.77 -9.20 -15.75
CA TYR A 82 6.63 -9.87 -15.09
C TYR A 82 6.95 -11.33 -14.74
N ASP A 83 7.71 -12.03 -15.58
CA ASP A 83 8.09 -13.43 -15.34
C ASP A 83 8.93 -13.59 -14.06
N ALA A 84 9.76 -12.60 -13.74
CA ALA A 84 10.58 -12.63 -12.52
C ALA A 84 9.74 -12.54 -11.23
N ILE A 85 8.57 -11.93 -11.29
CA ILE A 85 7.66 -11.75 -10.15
C ILE A 85 6.41 -12.65 -10.22
N ALA A 86 6.32 -13.54 -11.22
CA ALA A 86 5.11 -14.33 -11.45
C ALA A 86 4.72 -15.23 -10.27
N GLY A 87 5.68 -15.67 -9.45
CA GLY A 87 5.46 -16.47 -8.24
C GLY A 87 5.21 -15.69 -6.96
N GLU A 88 5.27 -14.36 -7.00
CA GLU A 88 5.13 -13.49 -5.83
C GLU A 88 3.77 -13.64 -5.10
N PRO A 89 2.61 -13.83 -5.78
CA PRO A 89 1.31 -14.01 -5.13
C PRO A 89 1.29 -15.19 -4.14
N GLU A 90 1.80 -16.34 -4.55
CA GLU A 90 1.85 -17.55 -3.73
C GLU A 90 2.87 -17.39 -2.59
N GLN A 91 4.01 -16.75 -2.83
CA GLN A 91 5.02 -16.45 -1.82
C GLN A 91 4.50 -15.49 -0.76
N VAL A 92 3.72 -14.47 -1.14
CA VAL A 92 3.06 -13.55 -0.21
C VAL A 92 2.06 -14.30 0.66
N ALA A 93 1.23 -15.17 0.07
CA ALA A 93 0.26 -15.96 0.82
C ALA A 93 0.93 -16.93 1.82
N ASP A 94 2.02 -17.58 1.41
CA ASP A 94 2.80 -18.47 2.28
C ASP A 94 3.49 -17.70 3.42
N ALA A 95 4.01 -16.51 3.14
CA ALA A 95 4.63 -15.67 4.16
C ALA A 95 3.58 -15.16 5.16
N ALA A 96 2.42 -14.72 4.68
CA ALA A 96 1.31 -14.27 5.52
C ALA A 96 0.80 -15.41 6.42
N ALA A 97 0.71 -16.64 5.91
CA ALA A 97 0.33 -17.82 6.68
C ALA A 97 1.39 -18.17 7.73
N ALA A 98 2.68 -18.14 7.37
CA ALA A 98 3.77 -18.39 8.31
C ALA A 98 3.84 -17.36 9.46
N MET A 99 3.30 -16.15 9.24
CA MET A 99 3.18 -15.09 10.24
C MET A 99 1.85 -15.14 11.01
N ASP A 100 0.93 -16.05 10.69
CA ASP A 100 -0.43 -16.16 11.25
C ASP A 100 -1.19 -14.83 11.23
N LEU A 101 -1.14 -14.14 10.06
CA LEU A 101 -1.73 -12.81 9.94
C LEU A 101 -3.26 -12.87 9.97
N GLN A 102 -3.86 -11.92 10.68
CA GLN A 102 -5.31 -11.73 10.76
C GLN A 102 -5.77 -10.60 9.80
N TYR A 103 -4.84 -9.73 9.40
CA TYR A 103 -5.09 -8.61 8.52
C TYR A 103 -3.88 -8.41 7.58
N VAL A 104 -4.11 -8.60 6.30
CA VAL A 104 -3.08 -8.48 5.27
C VAL A 104 -3.38 -7.27 4.40
N VAL A 105 -2.43 -6.34 4.35
CA VAL A 105 -2.48 -5.23 3.40
C VAL A 105 -1.56 -5.56 2.22
N VAL A 106 -2.10 -5.47 1.01
CA VAL A 106 -1.34 -5.66 -0.24
C VAL A 106 -1.28 -4.32 -0.96
N THR A 107 -0.10 -3.81 -1.17
CA THR A 107 0.14 -2.66 -2.05
C THR A 107 1.11 -3.04 -3.15
N ALA A 108 1.31 -2.18 -4.12
CA ALA A 108 2.24 -2.43 -5.23
C ALA A 108 3.04 -1.19 -5.59
N VAL A 109 4.19 -1.43 -6.20
CA VAL A 109 4.80 -0.39 -7.06
C VAL A 109 3.90 -0.14 -8.26
N ALA A 110 3.89 1.08 -8.81
CA ALA A 110 3.18 1.31 -10.07
C ALA A 110 3.89 0.58 -11.21
N ARG A 111 3.10 -0.10 -12.04
CA ARG A 111 3.54 -0.91 -13.18
C ARG A 111 2.89 -0.38 -14.47
N ASP A 112 3.10 0.93 -14.76
CA ASP A 112 2.60 1.55 -15.99
C ASP A 112 3.25 0.96 -17.27
N ASP A 113 4.24 0.09 -17.10
CA ASP A 113 4.88 -0.72 -18.13
C ASP A 113 4.05 -1.95 -18.54
N LEU A 114 3.11 -2.39 -17.68
CA LEU A 114 2.19 -3.51 -17.96
C LEU A 114 0.88 -2.97 -18.54
N ALA A 115 0.32 -3.69 -19.49
CA ALA A 115 -0.93 -3.30 -20.16
C ALA A 115 -2.13 -3.18 -19.19
N ASP A 116 -2.12 -3.96 -18.11
CA ASP A 116 -3.14 -3.98 -17.06
C ASP A 116 -2.75 -3.18 -15.81
N GLY A 117 -1.61 -2.48 -15.83
CA GLY A 117 -1.09 -1.76 -14.66
C GLY A 117 -0.83 -2.63 -13.44
N GLY A 118 -0.76 -3.96 -13.59
CA GLY A 118 -0.60 -4.93 -12.52
C GLY A 118 -1.90 -5.40 -11.86
N ALA A 119 -3.07 -5.12 -12.44
CA ALA A 119 -4.37 -5.49 -11.87
C ALA A 119 -4.53 -7.02 -11.69
N GLN A 120 -4.10 -7.83 -12.66
CA GLN A 120 -4.13 -9.29 -12.55
C GLN A 120 -3.22 -9.80 -11.43
N HIS A 121 -2.10 -9.14 -11.21
CA HIS A 121 -1.19 -9.51 -10.13
C HIS A 121 -1.82 -9.28 -8.75
N PHE A 122 -2.51 -8.16 -8.55
CA PHE A 122 -3.34 -7.94 -7.36
C PHE A 122 -4.40 -9.03 -7.20
N ALA A 123 -5.14 -9.33 -8.26
CA ALA A 123 -6.21 -10.32 -8.21
C ALA A 123 -5.70 -11.73 -7.86
N ARG A 124 -4.55 -12.13 -8.41
CA ARG A 124 -3.90 -13.40 -8.06
C ARG A 124 -3.47 -13.43 -6.60
N THR A 125 -2.88 -12.34 -6.10
CA THR A 125 -2.45 -12.23 -4.71
C THR A 125 -3.63 -12.32 -3.73
N ILE A 126 -4.75 -11.64 -4.04
CA ILE A 126 -5.96 -11.73 -3.23
C ILE A 126 -6.47 -13.17 -3.17
N ARG A 127 -6.56 -13.86 -4.32
CA ARG A 127 -7.04 -15.25 -4.38
C ARG A 127 -6.12 -16.20 -3.61
N ALA A 128 -4.80 -16.09 -3.78
CA ALA A 128 -3.82 -16.90 -3.04
C ALA A 128 -3.93 -16.69 -1.53
N LEU A 129 -4.11 -15.43 -1.08
CA LEU A 129 -4.37 -15.11 0.33
C LEU A 129 -5.69 -15.73 0.83
N ARG A 130 -6.78 -15.67 0.05
CA ARG A 130 -8.06 -16.28 0.41
C ARG A 130 -7.99 -17.79 0.57
N GLU A 131 -7.23 -18.45 -0.29
CA GLU A 131 -7.02 -19.90 -0.22
C GLU A 131 -6.18 -20.29 1.00
N ARG A 132 -5.13 -19.54 1.29
CA ARG A 132 -4.17 -19.87 2.35
C ARG A 132 -4.60 -19.41 3.74
N LEU A 133 -5.27 -18.26 3.82
CA LEU A 133 -5.75 -17.63 5.06
C LEU A 133 -7.22 -17.21 4.93
N PRO A 134 -8.17 -18.16 4.91
CA PRO A 134 -9.58 -17.84 4.71
C PRO A 134 -10.19 -16.97 5.81
N HIS A 135 -9.56 -16.91 6.98
CA HIS A 135 -9.99 -16.12 8.14
C HIS A 135 -9.43 -14.68 8.11
N ALA A 136 -8.34 -14.43 7.38
CA ALA A 136 -7.71 -13.12 7.36
C ALA A 136 -8.48 -12.12 6.51
N ARG A 137 -8.53 -10.87 6.94
CA ARG A 137 -9.02 -9.77 6.11
C ARG A 137 -7.93 -9.30 5.15
N VAL A 138 -8.33 -9.01 3.93
CA VAL A 138 -7.45 -8.53 2.86
C VAL A 138 -7.82 -7.11 2.48
N GLU A 139 -6.91 -6.18 2.70
CA GLU A 139 -6.97 -4.81 2.19
C GLU A 139 -6.04 -4.69 1.00
N VAL A 140 -6.45 -3.98 -0.04
CA VAL A 140 -5.58 -3.61 -1.15
C VAL A 140 -5.38 -2.10 -1.19
N LEU A 141 -4.15 -1.64 -1.34
CA LEU A 141 -3.80 -0.25 -1.63
C LEU A 141 -3.27 -0.19 -3.06
N THR A 142 -4.12 0.25 -3.98
CA THR A 142 -3.88 0.16 -5.42
C THR A 142 -3.34 1.44 -6.03
N PRO A 143 -2.61 1.36 -7.16
CA PRO A 143 -2.45 2.49 -8.08
C PRO A 143 -3.80 2.85 -8.72
N ASP A 144 -3.81 3.90 -9.55
CA ASP A 144 -5.01 4.37 -10.24
C ASP A 144 -5.34 3.59 -11.53
N PHE A 145 -4.51 2.62 -11.94
CA PHE A 145 -4.65 1.84 -13.18
C PHE A 145 -4.95 2.70 -14.43
N GLY A 146 -4.42 3.93 -14.46
CA GLY A 146 -4.73 4.89 -15.54
C GLY A 146 -6.21 5.33 -15.58
N GLY A 147 -7.00 5.00 -14.57
CA GLY A 147 -8.46 5.24 -14.52
C GLY A 147 -9.29 4.18 -15.25
N SER A 148 -8.72 3.05 -15.61
CA SER A 148 -9.42 1.96 -16.31
C SER A 148 -10.41 1.25 -15.37
N ASP A 149 -11.70 1.34 -15.70
CA ASP A 149 -12.77 0.62 -14.98
C ASP A 149 -12.63 -0.90 -15.12
N GLU A 150 -12.15 -1.38 -16.26
CA GLU A 150 -11.88 -2.80 -16.49
C GLU A 150 -10.82 -3.33 -15.51
N GLN A 151 -9.68 -2.65 -15.39
CA GLN A 151 -8.58 -3.08 -14.53
C GLN A 151 -8.94 -2.95 -13.05
N LEU A 152 -9.64 -1.88 -12.69
CA LEU A 152 -10.22 -1.73 -11.37
C LEU A 152 -11.16 -2.89 -11.04
N GLY A 153 -12.01 -3.25 -12.01
CA GLY A 153 -12.94 -4.36 -11.89
C GLY A 153 -12.26 -5.69 -11.58
N VAL A 154 -11.15 -5.99 -12.25
CA VAL A 154 -10.36 -7.20 -11.99
C VAL A 154 -9.95 -7.32 -10.52
N VAL A 155 -9.55 -6.21 -9.90
CA VAL A 155 -9.12 -6.20 -8.49
C VAL A 155 -10.31 -6.30 -7.54
N VAL A 156 -11.38 -5.53 -7.78
CA VAL A 156 -12.58 -5.52 -6.92
C VAL A 156 -13.28 -6.88 -6.95
N ASP A 157 -13.39 -7.50 -8.13
CA ASP A 157 -14.03 -8.81 -8.33
C ASP A 157 -13.22 -9.96 -7.71
N ALA A 158 -11.91 -9.79 -7.49
CA ALA A 158 -11.10 -10.74 -6.73
C ALA A 158 -11.47 -10.81 -5.24
N GLY A 159 -12.24 -9.85 -4.74
CA GLY A 159 -12.89 -9.93 -3.44
C GLY A 159 -12.06 -9.45 -2.24
N PRO A 160 -11.39 -8.29 -2.29
CA PRO A 160 -10.79 -7.71 -1.09
C PRO A 160 -11.89 -7.30 -0.10
N ASP A 161 -11.58 -7.25 1.21
CA ASP A 161 -12.49 -6.71 2.23
C ASP A 161 -12.48 -5.18 2.24
N VAL A 162 -11.31 -4.60 1.94
CA VAL A 162 -11.09 -3.15 1.90
C VAL A 162 -10.37 -2.79 0.60
N PHE A 163 -10.94 -1.87 -0.14
CA PHE A 163 -10.29 -1.24 -1.28
C PHE A 163 -9.78 0.14 -0.87
N ASN A 164 -8.47 0.33 -0.95
CA ASN A 164 -7.82 1.59 -0.63
C ASN A 164 -7.13 2.17 -1.88
N HIS A 165 -7.35 3.45 -2.12
CA HIS A 165 -6.57 4.25 -3.06
C HIS A 165 -6.33 5.63 -2.46
N ASN A 166 -5.07 5.96 -2.18
CA ASN A 166 -4.72 7.22 -1.54
C ASN A 166 -4.76 8.38 -2.52
N VAL A 167 -5.36 9.49 -2.14
CA VAL A 167 -5.29 10.77 -2.86
C VAL A 167 -3.99 11.52 -2.53
N GLU A 168 -3.33 11.17 -1.44
CA GLU A 168 -2.03 11.61 -0.93
C GLU A 168 -1.96 13.09 -0.52
N THR A 169 -2.56 14.00 -1.28
CA THR A 169 -2.52 15.43 -1.00
C THR A 169 -3.69 16.18 -1.66
N VAL A 170 -3.83 17.44 -1.35
CA VAL A 170 -4.84 18.33 -1.94
C VAL A 170 -4.60 18.58 -3.43
N ARG A 171 -5.66 18.90 -4.17
CA ARG A 171 -5.68 19.10 -5.64
C ARG A 171 -4.53 19.98 -6.13
N ARG A 172 -4.30 21.13 -5.51
CA ARG A 172 -3.26 22.09 -5.92
C ARG A 172 -1.84 21.51 -5.85
N LEU A 173 -1.57 20.65 -4.88
CA LEU A 173 -0.25 20.07 -4.66
C LEU A 173 -0.04 18.75 -5.43
N SER A 174 -1.11 18.11 -5.88
CA SER A 174 -1.05 16.80 -6.54
C SER A 174 -0.04 16.74 -7.69
N PRO A 175 0.04 17.71 -8.62
CA PRO A 175 0.99 17.66 -9.74
C PRO A 175 2.46 17.67 -9.30
N VAL A 176 2.78 18.28 -8.15
CA VAL A 176 4.15 18.37 -7.63
C VAL A 176 4.49 17.14 -6.78
N VAL A 177 3.53 16.66 -5.99
CA VAL A 177 3.72 15.56 -5.03
C VAL A 177 3.63 14.21 -5.73
N ARG A 178 2.74 14.07 -6.73
CA ARG A 178 2.45 12.83 -7.48
C ARG A 178 2.49 13.07 -8.98
N SER A 179 3.66 13.23 -9.55
CA SER A 179 3.90 13.73 -10.92
C SER A 179 3.16 13.00 -12.06
N ARG A 180 2.68 11.78 -11.88
CA ARG A 180 1.93 10.99 -12.87
C ARG A 180 0.51 10.62 -12.44
N SER A 181 0.05 11.18 -11.34
CA SER A 181 -1.30 10.95 -10.82
C SER A 181 -2.17 12.18 -11.07
N ASP A 182 -3.44 11.91 -11.31
CA ASP A 182 -4.47 12.92 -11.49
C ASP A 182 -5.44 12.86 -10.30
N HIS A 183 -5.82 14.03 -9.77
CA HIS A 183 -6.66 14.13 -8.58
C HIS A 183 -8.08 13.62 -8.85
N ASP A 184 -8.67 14.05 -9.96
CA ASP A 184 -10.04 13.63 -10.34
C ASP A 184 -10.09 12.13 -10.68
N ARG A 185 -9.02 11.61 -11.31
CA ARG A 185 -8.88 10.17 -11.53
C ARG A 185 -8.84 9.41 -10.20
N SER A 186 -8.11 9.89 -9.21
CA SER A 186 -8.04 9.23 -7.89
C SER A 186 -9.41 9.18 -7.21
N LEU A 187 -10.19 10.26 -7.27
CA LEU A 187 -11.57 10.27 -6.78
C LEU A 187 -12.47 9.35 -7.60
N GLY A 188 -12.30 9.34 -8.93
CA GLY A 188 -13.01 8.46 -9.86
C GLY A 188 -12.82 6.98 -9.51
N VAL A 189 -11.57 6.56 -9.24
CA VAL A 189 -11.23 5.19 -8.84
C VAL A 189 -11.97 4.78 -7.55
N LEU A 190 -12.04 5.66 -6.55
CA LEU A 190 -12.75 5.39 -5.30
C LEU A 190 -14.26 5.25 -5.51
N ARG A 191 -14.87 6.14 -6.31
CA ARG A 191 -16.30 6.08 -6.65
C ARG A 191 -16.65 4.81 -7.44
N GLN A 192 -15.84 4.46 -8.43
CA GLN A 192 -16.03 3.23 -9.22
C GLN A 192 -15.93 1.98 -8.34
N ALA A 193 -14.95 1.91 -7.45
CA ALA A 193 -14.79 0.79 -6.52
C ALA A 193 -16.01 0.64 -5.58
N ALA A 194 -16.51 1.75 -5.02
CA ALA A 194 -17.69 1.77 -4.17
C ALA A 194 -18.96 1.32 -4.92
N ALA A 195 -19.15 1.81 -6.15
CA ALA A 195 -20.31 1.46 -6.99
C ALA A 195 -20.30 -0.01 -7.42
N ARG A 196 -19.10 -0.57 -7.74
CA ARG A 196 -18.97 -1.94 -8.25
C ARG A 196 -19.30 -3.00 -7.20
N ARG A 197 -18.94 -2.76 -5.94
CA ARG A 197 -19.22 -3.72 -4.86
C ARG A 197 -19.82 -3.01 -3.65
N PRO A 198 -21.14 -2.81 -3.62
CA PRO A 198 -21.83 -2.25 -2.47
C PRO A 198 -21.55 -3.05 -1.20
N GLY A 199 -21.20 -2.36 -0.11
CA GLY A 199 -20.87 -2.97 1.18
C GLY A 199 -19.38 -3.31 1.36
N MET A 200 -18.55 -3.24 0.33
CA MET A 200 -17.09 -3.24 0.49
C MET A 200 -16.64 -1.92 1.12
N LEU A 201 -15.70 -1.99 2.06
CA LEU A 201 -15.12 -0.79 2.62
C LEU A 201 -14.20 -0.13 1.59
N VAL A 202 -14.46 1.14 1.29
CA VAL A 202 -13.58 1.97 0.46
C VAL A 202 -12.87 2.97 1.33
N LYS A 203 -11.55 3.10 1.16
CA LYS A 203 -10.67 3.87 2.01
C LYS A 203 -9.76 4.75 1.18
N SER A 204 -9.45 5.93 1.69
CA SER A 204 -8.42 6.81 1.15
C SER A 204 -7.52 7.35 2.25
N GLY A 205 -6.38 7.92 1.86
CA GLY A 205 -5.45 8.56 2.76
C GLY A 205 -4.83 9.80 2.15
N LEU A 206 -4.45 10.74 3.00
CA LEU A 206 -3.68 11.92 2.64
C LEU A 206 -2.61 12.20 3.69
N MET A 207 -1.54 12.82 3.24
CA MET A 207 -0.50 13.39 4.10
C MET A 207 -0.79 14.87 4.34
N VAL A 208 -0.41 15.37 5.51
CA VAL A 208 -0.46 16.77 5.86
C VAL A 208 0.94 17.29 6.22
N GLY A 209 1.19 18.57 5.97
CA GLY A 209 2.50 19.20 6.19
C GLY A 209 3.30 19.41 4.89
N LEU A 210 2.68 19.22 3.72
CA LEU A 210 3.30 19.41 2.40
C LEU A 210 3.09 20.84 1.85
N GLY A 211 2.40 21.72 2.62
CA GLY A 211 2.08 23.09 2.21
C GLY A 211 0.61 23.32 1.81
N GLU A 212 -0.25 22.37 2.15
CA GLU A 212 -1.70 22.51 2.03
C GLU A 212 -2.25 23.55 3.02
N ARG A 213 -3.40 24.11 2.67
CA ARG A 213 -4.17 25.01 3.56
C ARG A 213 -5.30 24.23 4.21
N ALA A 214 -5.70 24.61 5.42
CA ALA A 214 -6.78 23.93 6.16
C ALA A 214 -8.09 23.83 5.33
N GLY A 215 -8.45 24.88 4.59
CA GLY A 215 -9.61 24.87 3.70
C GLY A 215 -9.51 23.81 2.59
N GLU A 216 -8.33 23.66 1.97
CA GLU A 216 -8.11 22.67 0.92
C GLU A 216 -8.22 21.22 1.44
N VAL A 217 -7.78 20.98 2.68
CA VAL A 217 -7.96 19.69 3.34
C VAL A 217 -9.43 19.41 3.60
N HIS A 218 -10.18 20.44 4.05
CA HIS A 218 -11.60 20.32 4.32
C HIS A 218 -12.40 20.04 3.04
N GLU A 219 -12.08 20.73 1.95
CA GLU A 219 -12.66 20.50 0.61
C GLU A 219 -12.40 19.04 0.17
N LEU A 220 -11.16 18.56 0.28
CA LEU A 220 -10.81 17.18 -0.08
C LEU A 220 -11.57 16.16 0.75
N LEU A 221 -11.70 16.36 2.06
CA LEU A 221 -12.48 15.46 2.92
C LEU A 221 -13.97 15.44 2.55
N THR A 222 -14.50 16.57 2.07
CA THR A 222 -15.86 16.66 1.54
C THR A 222 -15.99 15.87 0.22
N GLU A 223 -15.06 16.07 -0.72
CA GLU A 223 -15.02 15.31 -2.00
C GLU A 223 -14.92 13.78 -1.79
N LEU A 224 -14.22 13.35 -0.70
CA LEU A 224 -14.08 11.94 -0.36
C LEU A 224 -15.33 11.34 0.32
N ARG A 225 -16.14 12.15 0.98
CA ARG A 225 -17.39 11.71 1.61
C ARG A 225 -18.50 11.53 0.57
N ASP A 226 -18.57 12.42 -0.42
CA ASP A 226 -19.59 12.49 -1.48
C ASP A 226 -19.30 11.49 -2.61
#